data_0eacb5cab37cde54f1d79f9c0ccb79d4
#
_entry.id   0eacb5cab37cde54f1d79f9c0ccb79d4
#
_cell.length_a   1.000
_cell.length_b   1.000
_cell.length_c   1.000
_cell.angle_alpha   90.00
_cell.angle_beta   90.00
_cell.angle_gamma   90.00
#
_symmetry.space_group_name_H-M   'P 1'
#
loop_
_entity.id
_entity.type
_entity.pdbx_description
1 polymer ?
#
loop_
_entity_poly.entity_id
_entity_poly.type
_entity_poly.pdbx_seq_one_letter_code
_entity_poly.pdbx_strand_id
1 'polypeptide(L)'
;MQLKYTNQFLNKLEDIFTETDYILRYEKGNFSAGYCILKDTKIAIVNKYFPTDGKINCLVEILRSIDPDISNLSEKNKKLYFEIKQTELLL
;
A
#
# COMPACT_ATOMS: atom_id res chain seq x y z
N MET A 1 -12.63 -2.46 -8.99
CA MET A 1 -12.68 -1.97 -7.60
C MET A 1 -12.72 -0.45 -7.60
N GLN A 2 -13.53 0.11 -6.74
CA GLN A 2 -13.60 1.56 -6.60
C GLN A 2 -12.86 1.97 -5.31
N LEU A 3 -11.91 2.89 -5.43
CA LEU A 3 -11.17 3.37 -4.27
C LEU A 3 -12.05 4.29 -3.41
N LYS A 4 -11.96 4.12 -2.10
CA LYS A 4 -12.62 4.99 -1.14
C LYS A 4 -11.55 5.79 -0.40
N TYR A 5 -11.65 7.11 -0.44
CA TYR A 5 -10.64 7.99 0.17
C TYR A 5 -11.05 8.35 1.59
N THR A 6 -11.12 7.33 2.43
CA THR A 6 -11.50 7.45 3.85
C THR A 6 -10.39 6.93 4.73
N ASN A 7 -10.37 7.37 6.00
CA ASN A 7 -9.42 6.84 6.97
C ASN A 7 -9.64 5.35 7.21
N GLN A 8 -10.88 4.87 7.12
CA GLN A 8 -11.17 3.45 7.26
C GLN A 8 -10.50 2.64 6.15
N PHE A 9 -10.56 3.11 4.92
CA PHE A 9 -9.91 2.42 3.81
C PHE A 9 -8.40 2.47 3.93
N LEU A 10 -7.85 3.62 4.35
CA LEU A 10 -6.41 3.74 4.62
C LEU A 10 -5.97 2.70 5.64
N ASN A 11 -6.72 2.55 6.73
CA ASN A 11 -6.42 1.57 7.77
C ASN A 11 -6.42 0.14 7.22
N LYS A 12 -7.34 -0.17 6.31
CA LYS A 12 -7.38 -1.49 5.67
C LYS A 12 -6.13 -1.75 4.84
N LEU A 13 -5.66 -0.74 4.10
CA LEU A 13 -4.44 -0.87 3.31
C LEU A 13 -3.22 -1.06 4.21
N GLU A 14 -3.14 -0.27 5.27
CA GLU A 14 -2.05 -0.40 6.25
C GLU A 14 -2.04 -1.79 6.89
N ASP A 15 -3.22 -2.32 7.16
CA ASP A 15 -3.33 -3.65 7.77
C ASP A 15 -2.80 -4.74 6.85
N ILE A 16 -2.97 -4.61 5.54
CA ILE A 16 -2.38 -5.55 4.59
C ILE A 16 -0.87 -5.61 4.79
N PHE A 17 -0.21 -4.45 4.91
CA PHE A 17 1.24 -4.42 5.10
C PHE A 17 1.67 -5.14 6.37
N THR A 18 0.88 -5.06 7.45
CA THR A 18 1.24 -5.74 8.70
C THR A 18 1.28 -7.26 8.56
N GLU A 19 0.61 -7.80 7.56
CA GLU A 19 0.54 -9.24 7.31
C GLU A 19 1.47 -9.69 6.18
N THR A 20 2.28 -8.79 5.65
CA THR A 20 3.29 -9.12 4.62
C THR A 20 4.69 -9.01 5.22
N ASP A 21 5.68 -9.35 4.41
CA ASP A 21 7.08 -9.18 4.80
C ASP A 21 7.64 -7.78 4.50
N TYR A 22 6.81 -6.87 3.97
CA TYR A 22 7.19 -5.47 3.81
C TYR A 22 6.84 -4.67 5.06
N ILE A 23 7.72 -3.71 5.40
CA ILE A 23 7.49 -2.77 6.50
C ILE A 23 7.05 -1.46 5.89
N LEU A 24 5.90 -0.96 6.32
CA LEU A 24 5.40 0.35 5.91
C LEU A 24 5.82 1.40 6.94
N ARG A 25 6.43 2.49 6.46
CA ARG A 25 6.87 3.60 7.31
C ARG A 25 6.36 4.91 6.74
N TYR A 26 5.99 5.83 7.61
CA TYR A 26 5.66 7.19 7.25
C TYR A 26 6.80 8.09 7.72
N GLU A 27 7.41 8.81 6.79
CA GLU A 27 8.53 9.68 7.14
C GLU A 27 8.47 10.96 6.32
N LYS A 28 9.14 11.99 6.84
CA LYS A 28 9.35 13.22 6.08
C LYS A 28 10.36 12.92 4.96
N GLY A 29 10.05 13.38 3.75
CA GLY A 29 10.97 13.18 2.63
C GLY A 29 10.52 13.91 1.38
N ASN A 30 11.46 14.09 0.46
CA ASN A 30 11.23 14.74 -0.81
C ASN A 30 11.13 13.68 -1.91
N PHE A 31 10.19 12.77 -1.76
CA PHE A 31 9.93 11.76 -2.79
C PHE A 31 9.06 12.36 -3.87
N SER A 32 9.52 12.35 -5.12
CA SER A 32 8.77 12.96 -6.22
C SER A 32 7.39 12.33 -6.41
N ALA A 33 7.25 11.03 -6.14
CA ALA A 33 5.98 10.32 -6.22
C ALA A 33 5.24 10.25 -4.88
N GLY A 34 5.80 10.83 -3.82
CA GLY A 34 5.22 10.76 -2.48
C GLY A 34 5.61 9.52 -1.71
N TYR A 35 6.33 8.59 -2.32
CA TYR A 35 6.77 7.35 -1.67
C TYR A 35 8.08 6.86 -2.27
N CYS A 36 8.70 5.92 -1.55
CA CYS A 36 9.92 5.25 -1.99
C CYS A 36 9.82 3.77 -1.59
N ILE A 37 10.28 2.87 -2.45
CA ILE A 37 10.29 1.45 -2.17
C ILE A 37 11.73 0.97 -2.15
N LEU A 38 12.15 0.39 -1.02
CA LEU A 38 13.47 -0.23 -0.87
C LEU A 38 13.27 -1.74 -0.92
N LYS A 39 13.36 -2.30 -2.13
CA LYS A 39 13.00 -3.71 -2.35
C LYS A 39 13.95 -4.69 -1.68
N ASP A 40 15.23 -4.34 -1.58
CA ASP A 40 16.21 -5.23 -0.95
C ASP A 40 15.94 -5.43 0.54
N THR A 41 15.52 -4.36 1.22
CA THR A 41 15.20 -4.40 2.65
C THR A 41 13.71 -4.58 2.91
N LYS A 42 12.89 -4.56 1.86
CA LYS A 42 11.44 -4.71 1.93
C LYS A 42 10.81 -3.64 2.82
N ILE A 43 11.17 -2.40 2.56
CA ILE A 43 10.63 -1.24 3.27
C ILE A 43 9.93 -0.34 2.26
N ALA A 44 8.70 0.05 2.57
CA ALA A 44 7.97 1.06 1.80
C ALA A 44 7.84 2.31 2.66
N ILE A 45 8.25 3.46 2.13
CA ILE A 45 8.23 4.72 2.85
C ILE A 45 7.28 5.67 2.14
N VAL A 46 6.35 6.25 2.89
CA VAL A 46 5.37 7.20 2.36
C VAL A 46 5.54 8.54 3.09
N ASN A 47 5.39 9.64 2.36
CA ASN A 47 5.49 10.97 2.94
C ASN A 47 4.37 11.16 3.96
N LYS A 48 4.75 11.34 5.24
CA LYS A 48 3.79 11.44 6.34
C LYS A 48 2.93 12.69 6.25
N TYR A 49 3.33 13.68 5.46
CA TYR A 49 2.58 14.92 5.34
C TYR A 49 1.52 14.88 4.24
N PHE A 50 1.43 13.78 3.49
CA PHE A 50 0.36 13.65 2.51
C PHE A 50 -0.99 13.55 3.21
N PRO A 51 -2.04 14.10 2.60
CA PRO A 51 -3.40 13.88 3.11
C PRO A 51 -3.83 12.44 2.91
N THR A 52 -4.97 12.09 3.50
CA THR A 52 -5.48 10.71 3.46
C THR A 52 -5.58 10.16 2.04
N ASP A 53 -6.13 10.94 1.10
CA ASP A 53 -6.28 10.49 -0.28
C ASP A 53 -4.92 10.27 -0.95
N GLY A 54 -3.95 11.14 -0.69
CA GLY A 54 -2.60 10.97 -1.20
C GLY A 54 -1.93 9.72 -0.66
N LYS A 55 -2.09 9.46 0.64
CA LYS A 55 -1.56 8.24 1.25
C LYS A 55 -2.19 6.99 0.64
N ILE A 56 -3.50 7.00 0.45
CA ILE A 56 -4.21 5.87 -0.16
C ILE A 56 -3.66 5.59 -1.56
N ASN A 57 -3.52 6.63 -2.38
CA ASN A 57 -2.97 6.46 -3.72
C ASN A 57 -1.56 5.88 -3.68
N CYS A 58 -0.72 6.35 -2.75
CA CYS A 58 0.64 5.81 -2.60
C CYS A 58 0.62 4.34 -2.22
N LEU A 59 -0.21 3.95 -1.23
CA LEU A 59 -0.26 2.56 -0.79
C LEU A 59 -0.77 1.64 -1.90
N VAL A 60 -1.75 2.08 -2.66
CA VAL A 60 -2.27 1.29 -3.79
C VAL A 60 -1.18 1.10 -4.84
N GLU A 61 -0.45 2.17 -5.19
CA GLU A 61 0.63 2.07 -6.16
C GLU A 61 1.75 1.15 -5.68
N ILE A 62 2.11 1.25 -4.40
CA ILE A 62 3.14 0.41 -3.81
C ILE A 62 2.71 -1.06 -3.90
N LEU A 63 1.48 -1.37 -3.48
CA LEU A 63 0.98 -2.75 -3.51
C LEU A 63 0.96 -3.33 -4.92
N ARG A 64 0.70 -2.50 -5.93
CA ARG A 64 0.75 -2.94 -7.32
C ARG A 64 2.18 -3.20 -7.80
N SER A 65 3.15 -2.54 -7.20
CA SER A 65 4.55 -2.57 -7.66
C SER A 65 5.39 -3.64 -7.01
N ILE A 66 4.97 -4.17 -5.86
CA ILE A 66 5.76 -5.14 -5.10
C ILE A 66 5.14 -6.53 -5.19
N ASP A 67 5.96 -7.54 -4.90
CA ASP A 67 5.50 -8.93 -4.78
C ASP A 67 5.85 -9.41 -3.38
N PRO A 68 5.05 -9.02 -2.37
CA PRO A 68 5.33 -9.39 -0.99
C PRO A 68 4.95 -10.85 -0.72
N ASP A 69 5.48 -11.38 0.39
CA ASP A 69 5.02 -12.66 0.89
C ASP A 69 3.60 -12.48 1.44
N ILE A 70 2.63 -13.15 0.82
CA ILE A 70 1.23 -13.02 1.19
C ILE A 70 0.69 -14.25 1.92
N SER A 71 1.59 -15.14 2.36
CA SER A 71 1.17 -16.40 3.02
C SER A 71 0.43 -16.16 4.34
N ASN A 72 0.65 -15.02 4.99
CA ASN A 72 0.02 -14.68 6.25
C ASN A 72 -1.19 -13.75 6.12
N LEU A 73 -1.62 -13.42 4.90
CA LEU A 73 -2.80 -12.58 4.73
C LEU A 73 -4.06 -13.30 5.20
N SER A 74 -4.87 -12.59 5.98
CA SER A 74 -6.21 -13.04 6.30
C SER A 74 -7.05 -13.13 5.03
N GLU A 75 -8.14 -13.89 5.06
CA GLU A 75 -9.02 -14.00 3.89
C GLU A 75 -9.53 -12.64 3.43
N LYS A 76 -9.89 -11.78 4.38
CA LYS A 76 -10.38 -10.44 4.09
C LYS A 76 -9.29 -9.60 3.39
N ASN A 77 -8.06 -9.62 3.92
CA ASN A 77 -6.98 -8.85 3.34
C ASN A 77 -6.50 -9.44 2.01
N LYS A 78 -6.54 -10.76 1.88
CA LYS A 78 -6.20 -11.43 0.63
C LYS A 78 -7.14 -10.98 -0.48
N LYS A 79 -8.42 -10.93 -0.21
CA LYS A 79 -9.42 -10.49 -1.19
C LYS A 79 -9.13 -9.05 -1.64
N LEU A 80 -8.90 -8.15 -0.69
CA LEU A 80 -8.61 -6.75 -1.02
C LEU A 80 -7.29 -6.64 -1.80
N TYR A 81 -6.27 -7.37 -1.38
CA TYR A 81 -4.98 -7.36 -2.05
C TYR A 81 -5.11 -7.76 -3.52
N PHE A 82 -5.83 -8.84 -3.81
CA PHE A 82 -6.01 -9.28 -5.19
C PHE A 82 -6.87 -8.32 -6.01
N GLU A 83 -7.86 -7.68 -5.40
CA GLU A 83 -8.63 -6.64 -6.07
C GLU A 83 -7.72 -5.47 -6.49
N ILE A 84 -6.82 -5.06 -5.62
CA ILE A 84 -5.87 -3.99 -5.92
C ILE A 84 -4.96 -4.39 -7.08
N LYS A 85 -4.43 -5.61 -7.06
CA LYS A 85 -3.58 -6.11 -8.14
C LYS A 85 -4.33 -6.19 -9.48
N GLN A 86 -5.57 -6.60 -9.47
CA GLN A 86 -6.37 -6.74 -10.68
C GLN A 86 -6.81 -5.40 -11.27
N THR A 87 -7.00 -4.38 -10.46
CA THR A 87 -7.44 -3.07 -10.91
C THR A 87 -6.50 -2.51 -11.98
N GLU A 88 -5.21 -2.80 -11.88
CA GLU A 88 -4.22 -2.37 -12.84
C GLU A 88 -4.53 -2.89 -14.25
N LEU A 89 -5.13 -4.05 -14.35
CA LEU A 89 -5.43 -4.69 -15.63
C LEU A 89 -6.63 -4.07 -16.34
N LEU A 90 -7.40 -3.24 -15.66
CA LEU A 90 -8.57 -2.59 -16.21
C LEU A 90 -8.27 -1.27 -16.90
N LEU A 91 -7.03 -0.84 -16.84
CA LEU A 91 -6.57 0.38 -17.48
C LEU A 91 -6.09 0.09 -18.89
#